data_e62d61cd9d97b007c43b913053b10b05
#
_entry.id   e62d61cd9d97b007c43b913053b10b05
#
_cell.length_a   1.000
_cell.length_b   1.000
_cell.length_c   1.000
_cell.angle_alpha   90.00
_cell.angle_beta   90.00
_cell.angle_gamma   90.00
#
_symmetry.space_group_name_H-M   'P 1'
#
loop_
_entity.id
_entity.type
_entity.pdbx_description
1 polymer ?
#
loop_
_entity_poly.entity_id
_entity_poly.type
_entity_poly.pdbx_seq_one_letter_code
_entity_poly.pdbx_strand_id
1 'polypeptide(L)'
;MKIDLLTKVFPGKSSAGALGLSTCALIRTEEHTLLFDTGAHGIIKILQRSLAELQVQPEEVDMIFLSHLHYDHLNNVAYFPNAEIVCGRREWEYATTEKDEWTPLESILYLRRERKLRFVEDNEEVLPGMRALWVPGH
;
A
#
# COMPACT_ATOMS: atom_id res chain seq x y z
N MET A 1 2.23 9.56 17.32
CA MET A 1 1.88 9.15 15.94
C MET A 1 1.58 10.39 15.12
N LYS A 2 2.16 10.53 13.93
CA LYS A 2 1.91 11.60 12.96
C LYS A 2 1.47 10.97 11.64
N ILE A 3 0.44 11.56 10.98
CA ILE A 3 -0.07 11.07 9.69
C ILE A 3 0.03 12.21 8.67
N ASP A 4 0.74 11.97 7.58
CA ASP A 4 0.91 12.89 6.46
C ASP A 4 0.30 12.26 5.19
N LEU A 5 -0.64 12.94 4.52
CA LEU A 5 -1.19 12.48 3.25
C LEU A 5 -0.22 12.81 2.12
N LEU A 6 0.28 11.77 1.43
CA LEU A 6 1.23 11.92 0.31
C LEU A 6 0.51 12.13 -1.02
N THR A 7 -0.61 11.43 -1.21
CA THR A 7 -1.48 11.55 -2.38
C THR A 7 -2.92 11.64 -1.93
N LYS A 8 -3.76 12.27 -2.77
CA LYS A 8 -5.21 12.34 -2.53
C LYS A 8 -5.94 11.59 -3.63
N VAL A 9 -6.97 10.85 -3.25
CA VAL A 9 -7.87 10.14 -4.17
C VAL A 9 -8.34 11.05 -5.29
N PHE A 10 -8.26 10.54 -6.52
CA PHE A 10 -8.93 11.09 -7.68
C PHE A 10 -9.65 9.95 -8.42
N PRO A 11 -10.95 9.72 -8.17
CA PRO A 11 -11.72 8.68 -8.85
C PRO A 11 -12.14 9.17 -10.24
N GLY A 12 -11.23 9.14 -11.20
CA GLY A 12 -11.52 9.47 -12.58
C GLY A 12 -12.09 8.26 -13.32
N LYS A 13 -13.30 8.37 -13.86
CA LYS A 13 -13.86 7.39 -14.82
C LYS A 13 -14.19 8.08 -16.14
N SER A 14 -13.89 7.42 -17.24
CA SER A 14 -14.29 7.82 -18.60
C SER A 14 -14.78 6.59 -19.37
N SER A 15 -15.37 6.80 -20.55
CA SER A 15 -15.72 5.70 -21.45
C SER A 15 -14.50 4.92 -21.99
N ALA A 16 -13.29 5.46 -21.84
CA ALA A 16 -12.03 4.86 -22.25
C ALA A 16 -11.31 4.10 -21.10
N GLY A 17 -11.81 4.15 -19.85
CA GLY A 17 -11.23 3.46 -18.72
C GLY A 17 -11.34 4.22 -17.39
N ALA A 18 -10.79 3.63 -16.34
CA ALA A 18 -10.68 4.21 -15.02
C ALA A 18 -9.27 4.77 -14.80
N LEU A 19 -9.18 6.01 -14.30
CA LEU A 19 -7.96 6.63 -13.80
C LEU A 19 -8.07 6.72 -12.28
N GLY A 20 -7.89 5.60 -11.60
CA GLY A 20 -7.87 5.54 -10.14
C GLY A 20 -6.53 6.07 -9.62
N LEU A 21 -6.58 7.10 -8.75
CA LEU A 21 -5.47 7.46 -7.89
C LEU A 21 -5.87 7.13 -6.46
N SER A 22 -5.19 6.19 -5.83
CA SER A 22 -5.41 5.87 -4.43
C SER A 22 -4.82 6.94 -3.50
N THR A 23 -5.34 7.03 -2.29
CA THR A 23 -4.70 7.80 -1.23
C THR A 23 -3.53 7.01 -0.66
N CYS A 24 -2.34 7.62 -0.66
CA CYS A 24 -1.20 7.10 0.10
C CYS A 24 -0.95 8.01 1.30
N ALA A 25 -0.64 7.41 2.44
CA ALA A 25 -0.36 8.14 3.67
C ALA A 25 0.91 7.62 4.35
N LEU A 26 1.73 8.55 4.85
CA LEU A 26 2.89 8.22 5.68
C LEU A 26 2.48 8.34 7.15
N ILE A 27 2.69 7.28 7.90
CA ILE A 27 2.39 7.19 9.33
C ILE A 27 3.72 7.02 10.07
N ARG A 28 4.07 8.00 10.90
CA ARG A 28 5.30 7.98 11.68
C ARG A 28 5.01 7.88 13.16
N THR A 29 5.66 6.93 13.82
CA THR A 29 5.74 6.79 15.26
C THR A 29 7.15 7.14 15.74
N GLU A 30 7.50 6.87 16.98
CA GLU A 30 8.88 7.00 17.47
C GLU A 30 9.80 5.91 16.92
N GLU A 31 9.23 4.72 16.60
CA GLU A 31 9.98 3.53 16.21
C GLU A 31 9.82 3.15 14.74
N HIS A 32 8.71 3.57 14.09
CA HIS A 32 8.33 3.10 12.76
C HIS A 32 7.95 4.22 11.80
N THR A 33 8.32 4.02 10.54
CA THR A 33 7.87 4.81 9.40
C THR A 33 7.08 3.90 8.47
N LEU A 34 5.76 3.92 8.60
CA LEU A 34 4.83 3.09 7.84
C LEU A 34 4.24 3.88 6.67
N LEU A 35 4.26 3.30 5.48
CA LEU A 35 3.51 3.78 4.33
C LEU A 35 2.20 3.00 4.17
N PHE A 36 1.08 3.70 4.15
CA PHE A 36 -0.23 3.13 3.85
C PHE A 36 -0.51 3.28 2.36
N ASP A 37 -0.54 2.17 1.64
CA ASP A 37 -0.61 2.03 0.18
C ASP A 37 0.54 2.73 -0.57
N THR A 38 0.82 2.27 -1.78
CA THR A 38 1.93 2.79 -2.60
C THR A 38 1.49 3.39 -3.92
N GLY A 39 0.20 3.29 -4.24
CA GLY A 39 -0.37 3.85 -5.45
C GLY A 39 -0.06 3.09 -6.74
N ALA A 40 -0.64 3.56 -7.83
CA ALA A 40 -0.35 3.07 -9.18
C ALA A 40 1.03 3.54 -9.68
N HIS A 41 1.62 2.87 -10.65
CA HIS A 41 2.90 3.27 -11.26
C HIS A 41 2.93 4.74 -11.72
N GLY A 42 1.83 5.25 -12.25
CA GLY A 42 1.76 6.62 -12.77
C GLY A 42 1.96 7.71 -11.71
N ILE A 43 1.80 7.42 -10.42
CA ILE A 43 1.94 8.42 -9.35
C ILE A 43 3.31 8.42 -8.68
N ILE A 44 4.25 7.57 -9.12
CA ILE A 44 5.56 7.43 -8.44
C ILE A 44 6.28 8.78 -8.24
N LYS A 45 6.24 9.68 -9.24
CA LYS A 45 6.88 11.00 -9.12
C LYS A 45 6.18 11.92 -8.11
N ILE A 46 4.87 11.77 -7.93
CA ILE A 46 4.11 12.51 -6.91
C ILE A 46 4.53 11.99 -5.54
N LEU A 47 4.56 10.68 -5.37
CA LEU A 47 4.97 10.03 -4.13
C LEU A 47 6.41 10.42 -3.73
N GLN A 48 7.35 10.37 -4.68
CA GLN A 48 8.74 10.80 -4.49
C GLN A 48 8.83 12.26 -4.00
N ARG A 49 8.09 13.18 -4.65
CA ARG A 49 8.07 14.59 -4.25
C ARG A 49 7.52 14.74 -2.83
N SER A 50 6.39 14.12 -2.52
CA SER A 50 5.78 14.23 -1.20
C SER A 50 6.68 13.69 -0.08
N LEU A 51 7.39 12.58 -0.32
CA LEU A 51 8.40 12.05 0.60
C LEU A 51 9.57 13.02 0.78
N ALA A 52 10.09 13.60 -0.32
CA ALA A 52 11.19 14.56 -0.26
C ALA A 52 10.79 15.83 0.51
N GLU A 53 9.57 16.34 0.36
CA GLU A 53 9.04 17.49 1.12
C GLU A 53 8.98 17.18 2.63
N LEU A 54 8.76 15.91 3.00
CA LEU A 54 8.79 15.44 4.38
C LEU A 54 10.18 15.03 4.86
N GLN A 55 11.20 15.15 3.99
CA GLN A 55 12.59 14.74 4.26
C GLN A 55 12.71 13.25 4.61
N VAL A 56 11.90 12.39 3.98
CA VAL A 56 11.92 10.93 4.16
C VAL A 56 12.48 10.26 2.92
N GLN A 57 13.48 9.39 3.11
CA GLN A 57 14.02 8.56 2.04
C GLN A 57 13.21 7.26 1.94
N PRO A 58 13.10 6.65 0.75
CA PRO A 58 12.40 5.37 0.59
C PRO A 58 12.93 4.25 1.49
N GLU A 59 14.23 4.26 1.76
CA GLU A 59 14.94 3.29 2.60
C GLU A 59 14.59 3.42 4.10
N GLU A 60 14.02 4.57 4.51
CA GLU A 60 13.57 4.83 5.88
C GLU A 60 12.15 4.29 6.14
N VAL A 61 11.43 3.92 5.09
CA VAL A 61 10.14 3.25 5.23
C VAL A 61 10.40 1.79 5.59
N ASP A 62 10.08 1.41 6.80
CA ASP A 62 10.31 0.07 7.35
C ASP A 62 9.09 -0.85 7.24
N MET A 63 7.92 -0.28 6.94
CA MET A 63 6.68 -1.03 6.79
C MET A 63 5.79 -0.41 5.70
N ILE A 64 5.15 -1.27 4.90
CA ILE A 64 4.06 -0.89 3.99
C ILE A 64 2.82 -1.68 4.40
N PHE A 65 1.75 -0.99 4.76
CA PHE A 65 0.44 -1.59 4.93
C PHE A 65 -0.36 -1.41 3.66
N LEU A 66 -0.71 -2.54 3.00
CA LEU A 66 -1.56 -2.54 1.82
C LEU A 66 -3.02 -2.74 2.25
N SER A 67 -3.87 -1.75 1.97
CA SER A 67 -5.30 -1.81 2.26
C SER A 67 -5.95 -2.96 1.51
N HIS A 68 -5.59 -3.13 0.25
CA HIS A 68 -5.93 -4.25 -0.62
C HIS A 68 -4.93 -4.34 -1.78
N LEU A 69 -5.07 -5.36 -2.64
CA LEU A 69 -4.06 -5.73 -3.62
C LEU A 69 -4.41 -5.36 -5.07
N HIS A 70 -5.23 -4.34 -5.28
CA HIS A 70 -5.43 -3.77 -6.61
C HIS A 70 -4.22 -2.94 -7.06
N TYR A 71 -4.06 -2.82 -8.39
CA TYR A 71 -2.89 -2.20 -9.02
C TYR A 71 -2.59 -0.77 -8.56
N ASP A 72 -3.62 -0.01 -8.21
CA ASP A 72 -3.46 1.38 -7.79
C ASP A 72 -3.16 1.56 -6.30
N HIS A 73 -2.93 0.46 -5.58
CA HIS A 73 -2.51 0.44 -4.18
C HIS A 73 -1.12 -0.14 -3.95
N LEU A 74 -0.70 -1.12 -4.77
CA LEU A 74 0.52 -1.90 -4.50
C LEU A 74 1.66 -1.68 -5.51
N ASN A 75 1.46 -1.00 -6.62
CA ASN A 75 2.39 -1.04 -7.75
C ASN A 75 3.73 -0.33 -7.55
N ASN A 76 3.92 0.44 -6.48
CA ASN A 76 5.22 1.07 -6.20
C ASN A 76 5.95 0.45 -5.00
N VAL A 77 5.55 -0.74 -4.53
CA VAL A 77 6.20 -1.41 -3.38
C VAL A 77 7.70 -1.65 -3.59
N ALA A 78 8.15 -1.85 -4.83
CA ALA A 78 9.55 -2.08 -5.16
C ALA A 78 10.44 -0.83 -4.90
N TYR A 79 9.84 0.36 -4.81
CA TYR A 79 10.55 1.59 -4.51
C TYR A 79 11.02 1.69 -3.05
N PHE A 80 10.51 0.86 -2.15
CA PHE A 80 10.78 0.84 -0.72
C PHE A 80 11.51 -0.46 -0.33
N PRO A 81 12.84 -0.52 -0.49
CA PRO A 81 13.57 -1.79 -0.43
C PRO A 81 13.56 -2.45 0.95
N ASN A 82 13.49 -1.67 2.02
CA ASN A 82 13.61 -2.15 3.39
C ASN A 82 12.27 -2.50 4.06
N ALA A 83 11.15 -2.13 3.42
CA ALA A 83 9.84 -2.26 4.05
C ALA A 83 9.36 -3.71 4.14
N GLU A 84 8.88 -4.13 5.32
CA GLU A 84 8.01 -5.29 5.48
C GLU A 84 6.65 -4.98 4.86
N ILE A 85 6.09 -5.90 4.10
CA ILE A 85 4.77 -5.74 3.50
C ILE A 85 3.71 -6.39 4.40
N VAL A 86 2.76 -5.59 4.85
CA VAL A 86 1.65 -6.02 5.70
C VAL A 86 0.36 -5.93 4.93
N CYS A 87 -0.45 -6.98 4.92
CA CYS A 87 -1.80 -6.97 4.35
C CYS A 87 -2.73 -7.92 5.09
N GLY A 88 -4.03 -7.76 4.88
CA GLY A 88 -5.02 -8.68 5.43
C GLY A 88 -4.84 -10.09 4.85
N ARG A 89 -4.93 -11.13 5.72
CA ARG A 89 -4.83 -12.53 5.26
C ARG A 89 -5.91 -12.86 4.24
N ARG A 90 -7.15 -12.46 4.47
CA ARG A 90 -8.28 -12.71 3.55
C ARG A 90 -8.09 -12.02 2.21
N GLU A 91 -7.52 -10.83 2.21
CA GLU A 91 -7.18 -10.11 0.97
C GLU A 91 -6.12 -10.86 0.17
N TRP A 92 -5.07 -11.34 0.83
CA TRP A 92 -4.04 -12.15 0.19
C TRP A 92 -4.60 -13.44 -0.40
N GLU A 93 -5.45 -14.14 0.34
CA GLU A 93 -6.11 -15.36 -0.12
C GLU A 93 -6.98 -15.08 -1.34
N TYR A 94 -7.81 -14.02 -1.30
CA TYR A 94 -8.62 -13.58 -2.44
C TYR A 94 -7.75 -13.28 -3.66
N ALA A 95 -6.77 -12.41 -3.54
CA ALA A 95 -5.90 -11.98 -4.64
C ALA A 95 -5.06 -13.11 -5.27
N THR A 96 -4.84 -14.22 -4.52
CA THR A 96 -4.05 -15.37 -5.01
C THR A 96 -4.90 -16.52 -5.53
N THR A 97 -6.20 -16.55 -5.26
CA THR A 97 -7.12 -17.63 -5.68
C THR A 97 -8.12 -17.17 -6.73
N GLU A 98 -8.60 -15.93 -6.63
CA GLU A 98 -9.56 -15.38 -7.57
C GLU A 98 -8.85 -14.72 -8.77
N LYS A 99 -9.53 -14.77 -9.93
CA LYS A 99 -9.05 -14.07 -11.14
C LYS A 99 -9.71 -12.70 -11.19
N ASP A 100 -9.15 -11.77 -10.46
CA ASP A 100 -9.56 -10.38 -10.49
C ASP A 100 -8.69 -9.59 -11.49
N GLU A 101 -9.33 -8.90 -12.42
CA GLU A 101 -8.65 -8.11 -13.45
C GLU A 101 -7.87 -6.90 -12.88
N TRP A 102 -8.21 -6.45 -11.68
CA TRP A 102 -7.56 -5.31 -11.01
C TRP A 102 -6.35 -5.70 -10.18
N THR A 103 -6.21 -7.00 -9.90
CA THR A 103 -5.07 -7.55 -9.15
C THR A 103 -3.92 -7.92 -10.08
N PRO A 104 -2.78 -7.20 -10.07
CA PRO A 104 -1.67 -7.45 -10.98
C PRO A 104 -0.89 -8.69 -10.55
N LEU A 105 -1.06 -9.79 -11.27
CA LEU A 105 -0.44 -11.08 -10.96
C LEU A 105 1.09 -10.98 -10.80
N GLU A 106 1.76 -10.20 -11.64
CA GLU A 106 3.22 -10.04 -11.56
C GLU A 106 3.66 -9.36 -10.26
N SER A 107 2.89 -8.37 -9.79
CA SER A 107 3.14 -7.73 -8.49
C SER A 107 2.93 -8.70 -7.33
N ILE A 108 1.89 -9.54 -7.38
CA ILE A 108 1.66 -10.60 -6.39
C ILE A 108 2.82 -11.60 -6.37
N LEU A 109 3.29 -12.04 -7.53
CA LEU A 109 4.44 -12.95 -7.65
C LEU A 109 5.73 -12.30 -7.13
N TYR A 110 5.93 -11.01 -7.38
CA TYR A 110 7.05 -10.24 -6.84
C TYR A 110 6.97 -10.20 -5.31
N LEU A 111 5.84 -9.80 -4.73
CA LEU A 111 5.65 -9.77 -3.27
C LEU A 111 5.97 -11.12 -2.65
N ARG A 112 5.44 -12.20 -3.22
CA ARG A 112 5.63 -13.57 -2.69
C ARG A 112 7.09 -14.04 -2.72
N ARG A 113 7.87 -13.63 -3.72
CA ARG A 113 9.24 -14.11 -3.93
C ARG A 113 10.30 -13.24 -3.27
N GLU A 114 10.11 -11.93 -3.32
CA GLU A 114 11.18 -10.96 -3.07
C GLU A 114 10.95 -10.15 -1.78
N ARG A 115 9.79 -10.30 -1.14
CA ARG A 115 9.44 -9.44 -0.01
C ARG A 115 9.11 -10.23 1.25
N LYS A 116 9.42 -9.63 2.39
CA LYS A 116 8.95 -10.12 3.68
C LYS A 116 7.48 -9.75 3.83
N LEU A 117 6.62 -10.78 3.94
CA LEU A 117 5.17 -10.63 4.08
C LEU A 117 4.74 -10.92 5.51
N ARG A 118 3.90 -10.04 6.06
CA ARG A 118 3.18 -10.23 7.31
C ARG A 118 1.68 -10.14 7.03
N PHE A 119 0.95 -11.15 7.46
CA PHE A 119 -0.51 -11.16 7.35
C PHE A 119 -1.13 -10.78 8.68
N VAL A 120 -2.19 -9.98 8.61
CA VAL A 120 -2.95 -9.55 9.78
C VAL A 120 -4.40 -9.99 9.67
N GLU A 121 -4.99 -10.25 10.83
CA GLU A 121 -6.40 -10.60 10.98
C GLU A 121 -7.25 -9.37 11.34
N ASP A 122 -8.58 -9.55 11.30
CA ASP A 122 -9.49 -8.49 11.72
C ASP A 122 -9.24 -8.07 13.17
N ASN A 123 -9.21 -6.76 13.40
CA ASN A 123 -8.93 -6.13 14.68
C ASN A 123 -7.53 -6.41 15.28
N GLU A 124 -6.62 -6.97 14.49
CA GLU A 124 -5.22 -7.16 14.92
C GLU A 124 -4.48 -5.82 14.99
N GLU A 125 -3.64 -5.67 16.03
CA GLU A 125 -2.78 -4.49 16.16
C GLU A 125 -1.58 -4.58 15.22
N VAL A 126 -1.48 -3.63 14.30
CA VAL A 126 -0.39 -3.53 13.31
C VAL A 126 0.83 -2.85 13.93
N LEU A 127 0.61 -1.73 14.59
CA LEU A 127 1.55 -0.96 15.40
C LEU A 127 0.83 -0.47 16.67
N PRO A 128 1.54 -0.07 17.72
CA PRO A 128 0.91 0.49 18.90
C PRO A 128 -0.06 1.63 18.59
N GLY A 129 -1.35 1.40 18.88
CA GLY A 129 -2.43 2.34 18.61
C GLY A 129 -2.97 2.33 17.17
N MET A 130 -2.55 1.38 16.32
CA MET A 130 -3.06 1.19 14.96
C MET A 130 -3.55 -0.24 14.76
N ARG A 131 -4.81 -0.43 14.38
CA ARG A 131 -5.42 -1.75 14.16
C ARG A 131 -5.90 -1.92 12.73
N ALA A 132 -5.75 -3.13 12.21
CA ALA A 132 -6.36 -3.56 10.96
C ALA A 132 -7.85 -3.83 11.17
N LEU A 133 -8.71 -3.29 10.32
CA LEU A 133 -10.14 -3.57 10.34
C LEU A 133 -10.57 -4.18 9.02
N TRP A 134 -11.33 -5.25 9.08
CA TRP A 134 -11.94 -5.86 7.91
C TRP A 134 -13.18 -5.08 7.47
N VAL A 135 -13.08 -4.40 6.32
CA VAL A 135 -14.15 -3.55 5.75
C VAL A 135 -14.45 -3.98 4.30
N PRO A 136 -15.13 -5.12 4.10
CA PRO A 136 -15.41 -5.65 2.76
C PRO A 136 -16.40 -4.77 2.01
N GLY A 137 -16.43 -4.86 0.68
CA GLY A 137 -17.41 -4.19 -0.19
C GLY A 137 -16.82 -3.47 -1.40
N HIS A 138 -15.56 -3.72 -1.68
CA HIS A 138 -14.87 -3.15 -2.83
C HIS A 138 -14.39 -4.26 -3.76
#